data_b152da3e879efd627cba8ad99f7253b8
#
_entry.id   b152da3e879efd627cba8ad99f7253b8
#
_cell.length_a   1.000
_cell.length_b   1.000
_cell.length_c   1.000
_cell.angle_alpha   90.00
_cell.angle_beta   90.00
_cell.angle_gamma   90.00
#
_symmetry.space_group_name_H-M   'P 1'
#
loop_
_entity.id
_entity.type
_entity.pdbx_description
1 polymer ?
#
loop_
_entity_poly.entity_id
_entity_poly.type
_entity_poly.pdbx_seq_one_letter_code
_entity_poly.pdbx_strand_id
1 'polypeptide(L)'
;MSSAKNDKIVFWGCFVALITTAFAFISRAFLVNMPDLWPAQFGLDQVQGQELFGAGIWPFAISIIVFSLVIDKIGYRAAMFFSFICYAGYAVLALMAYNVVGVEGLEGEALAAAQAKGVSLLTMGSIILGLGNGTVEAFINPVVATLFSKDKTKWLNILHAGWPGGLVIGGILTILFGSMVVEDWRILVYFIAIPAVIYLVMLIKVQFPVNERVEAGASYREMLGEFGALGAALAGFLVFKQLGLVFGWSDGVVYGLLAVTVIAYGAYCRSLGRPILLFLCIIMMPLATTELGTDGAITGLMEEPLKAAGKHPLLVLIYTSAIMMILRFCAGPVVKALTPLGLLATCAGLAIAGLYLLSFAHGMVFIFAAATLYGVAKTYFWPTMLGVVSEQCPKGGALTLNAIAGIGMLTVGIIGGPLIGKMQEDSAVAALTEKKADVVESVTRDDKYILGGYTAVDADKVAALPEAESAEVGEIVKSAKQSALAKVTIMPMFMLACYIGLILFFKSRGGYKAVELDSSDK
;
A
#
# COMPACT_ATOMS: atom_id res chain seq x y z
N MET A 1 30.00 -16.60 -12.00
CA MET A 1 28.72 -16.79 -12.72
C MET A 1 28.76 -15.93 -13.97
N SER A 2 28.21 -16.34 -15.12
CA SER A 2 28.04 -15.40 -16.24
C SER A 2 27.15 -14.24 -15.83
N SER A 3 27.40 -13.01 -16.31
CA SER A 3 26.63 -11.81 -16.01
C SER A 3 25.11 -12.07 -16.18
N ALA A 4 24.68 -12.60 -17.30
CA ALA A 4 23.29 -12.90 -17.60
C ALA A 4 22.63 -13.91 -16.63
N LYS A 5 23.39 -14.85 -16.05
CA LYS A 5 22.87 -15.79 -15.04
C LYS A 5 22.72 -15.09 -13.70
N ASN A 6 23.66 -14.22 -13.34
CA ASN A 6 23.58 -13.40 -12.13
C ASN A 6 22.33 -12.51 -12.16
N ASP A 7 22.12 -11.79 -13.28
CA ASP A 7 21.02 -10.82 -13.42
C ASP A 7 19.64 -11.49 -13.30
N LYS A 8 19.49 -12.69 -13.89
CA LYS A 8 18.27 -13.50 -13.72
C LYS A 8 18.03 -13.89 -12.26
N ILE A 9 19.07 -14.31 -11.53
CA ILE A 9 18.93 -14.69 -10.12
C ILE A 9 18.61 -13.47 -9.28
N VAL A 10 19.25 -12.33 -9.53
CA VAL A 10 18.95 -11.06 -8.84
C VAL A 10 17.50 -10.66 -9.06
N PHE A 11 17.02 -10.67 -10.32
CA PHE A 11 15.63 -10.32 -10.63
C PHE A 11 14.63 -11.23 -9.91
N TRP A 12 14.76 -12.55 -10.05
CA TRP A 12 13.84 -13.48 -9.42
C TRP A 12 13.96 -13.50 -7.89
N GLY A 13 15.13 -13.24 -7.34
CA GLY A 13 15.31 -13.04 -5.90
C GLY A 13 14.59 -11.79 -5.39
N CYS A 14 14.64 -10.67 -6.12
CA CYS A 14 13.86 -9.47 -5.83
C CYS A 14 12.34 -9.74 -5.95
N PHE A 15 11.93 -10.53 -6.93
CA PHE A 15 10.53 -10.92 -7.11
C PHE A 15 10.01 -11.75 -5.92
N VAL A 16 10.80 -12.74 -5.45
CA VAL A 16 10.45 -13.54 -4.26
C VAL A 16 10.45 -12.69 -3.00
N ALA A 17 11.37 -11.72 -2.87
CA ALA A 17 11.36 -10.78 -1.75
C ALA A 17 10.04 -9.97 -1.71
N LEU A 18 9.51 -9.56 -2.86
CA LEU A 18 8.23 -8.87 -2.94
C LEU A 18 7.04 -9.80 -2.61
N ILE A 19 7.11 -11.08 -3.00
CA ILE A 19 6.13 -12.10 -2.57
C ILE A 19 6.12 -12.20 -1.04
N THR A 20 7.30 -12.18 -0.38
CA THR A 20 7.38 -12.23 1.09
C THR A 20 6.62 -11.08 1.74
N THR A 21 6.74 -9.87 1.19
CA THR A 21 6.00 -8.69 1.65
C THR A 21 4.48 -8.88 1.51
N ALA A 22 4.03 -9.43 0.38
CA ALA A 22 2.61 -9.72 0.15
C ALA A 22 2.06 -10.82 1.07
N PHE A 23 2.84 -11.87 1.36
CA PHE A 23 2.49 -12.90 2.35
C PHE A 23 2.33 -12.30 3.74
N ALA A 24 3.26 -11.43 4.14
CA ALA A 24 3.18 -10.72 5.43
C ALA A 24 1.91 -9.88 5.54
N PHE A 25 1.51 -9.23 4.45
CA PHE A 25 0.28 -8.43 4.38
C PHE A 25 -0.97 -9.30 4.51
N ILE A 26 -1.15 -10.31 3.62
CA ILE A 26 -2.37 -11.11 3.56
C ILE A 26 -2.57 -11.97 4.82
N SER A 27 -1.48 -12.56 5.35
CA SER A 27 -1.54 -13.38 6.57
C SER A 27 -1.99 -12.56 7.77
N ARG A 28 -1.45 -11.35 7.96
CA ARG A 28 -1.86 -10.47 9.06
C ARG A 28 -3.26 -9.92 8.89
N ALA A 29 -3.64 -9.56 7.65
CA ALA A 29 -5.00 -9.15 7.36
C ALA A 29 -6.02 -10.23 7.73
N PHE A 30 -5.70 -11.49 7.45
CA PHE A 30 -6.55 -12.63 7.81
C PHE A 30 -6.61 -12.81 9.33
N LEU A 31 -5.46 -12.83 10.01
CA LEU A 31 -5.37 -13.06 11.47
C LEU A 31 -6.14 -12.01 12.29
N VAL A 32 -6.13 -10.76 11.83
CA VAL A 32 -6.79 -9.65 12.52
C VAL A 32 -8.31 -9.61 12.26
N ASN A 33 -8.75 -10.00 11.06
CA ASN A 33 -10.15 -9.85 10.67
C ASN A 33 -11.01 -11.12 10.93
N MET A 34 -10.39 -12.25 11.28
CA MET A 34 -11.13 -13.47 11.63
C MET A 34 -11.43 -13.50 13.14
N PRO A 35 -12.72 -13.49 13.54
CA PRO A 35 -13.11 -13.40 14.94
C PRO A 35 -12.50 -14.50 15.83
N ASP A 36 -12.37 -15.72 15.31
CA ASP A 36 -11.88 -16.90 16.03
C ASP A 36 -10.34 -16.96 16.19
N LEU A 37 -9.61 -16.00 15.60
CA LEU A 37 -8.15 -15.96 15.63
C LEU A 37 -7.64 -14.92 16.65
N TRP A 38 -6.88 -13.91 16.19
CA TRP A 38 -6.30 -12.91 17.08
C TRP A 38 -7.34 -12.15 17.92
N PRO A 39 -8.53 -11.77 17.40
CA PRO A 39 -9.55 -11.13 18.23
C PRO A 39 -9.93 -11.99 19.43
N ALA A 40 -10.28 -13.26 19.25
CA ALA A 40 -10.64 -14.15 20.35
C ALA A 40 -9.45 -14.43 21.28
N GLN A 41 -8.29 -14.76 20.73
CA GLN A 41 -7.13 -15.20 21.51
C GLN A 41 -6.51 -14.07 22.36
N PHE A 42 -6.45 -12.85 21.82
CA PHE A 42 -5.86 -11.71 22.50
C PHE A 42 -6.87 -10.71 23.06
N GLY A 43 -8.16 -11.01 22.99
CA GLY A 43 -9.23 -10.12 23.49
C GLY A 43 -9.31 -8.79 22.75
N LEU A 44 -9.05 -8.77 21.43
CA LEU A 44 -9.05 -7.55 20.64
C LEU A 44 -10.46 -7.21 20.16
N ASP A 45 -10.85 -5.97 20.34
CA ASP A 45 -11.97 -5.40 19.61
C ASP A 45 -11.58 -5.05 18.16
N GLN A 46 -12.54 -4.61 17.36
CA GLN A 46 -12.31 -4.30 15.95
C GLN A 46 -11.33 -3.15 15.76
N VAL A 47 -11.35 -2.13 16.62
CA VAL A 47 -10.46 -0.97 16.55
C VAL A 47 -9.03 -1.39 16.87
N GLN A 48 -8.84 -2.10 17.98
CA GLN A 48 -7.53 -2.63 18.40
C GLN A 48 -6.93 -3.59 17.36
N GLY A 49 -7.76 -4.41 16.71
CA GLY A 49 -7.34 -5.24 15.60
C GLY A 49 -6.81 -4.43 14.43
N GLN A 50 -7.51 -3.37 14.04
CA GLN A 50 -7.05 -2.49 12.95
C GLN A 50 -5.81 -1.68 13.34
N GLU A 51 -5.68 -1.24 14.59
CA GLU A 51 -4.46 -0.61 15.08
C GLU A 51 -3.26 -1.55 15.02
N LEU A 52 -3.43 -2.81 15.44
CA LEU A 52 -2.41 -3.85 15.33
C LEU A 52 -2.02 -4.13 13.87
N PHE A 53 -3.00 -4.17 12.95
CA PHE A 53 -2.72 -4.27 11.52
C PHE A 53 -1.95 -3.06 11.00
N GLY A 54 -2.40 -1.86 11.36
CA GLY A 54 -1.76 -0.58 11.03
C GLY A 54 -0.32 -0.48 11.50
N ALA A 55 0.01 -1.09 12.66
CA ALA A 55 1.37 -1.14 13.21
C ALA A 55 2.41 -1.79 12.27
N GLY A 56 1.99 -2.51 11.23
CA GLY A 56 2.89 -3.01 10.19
C GLY A 56 2.88 -2.18 8.90
N ILE A 57 1.94 -1.27 8.73
CA ILE A 57 1.76 -0.49 7.50
C ILE A 57 2.54 0.83 7.55
N TRP A 58 2.40 1.61 8.62
CA TRP A 58 3.10 2.91 8.69
C TRP A 58 4.63 2.78 8.76
N PRO A 59 5.23 1.77 9.47
CA PRO A 59 6.68 1.60 9.44
C PRO A 59 7.17 1.14 8.07
N PHE A 60 6.36 0.36 7.34
CA PHE A 60 6.63 -0.02 5.96
C PHE A 60 6.83 1.24 5.09
N ALA A 61 5.86 2.15 5.09
CA ALA A 61 5.92 3.35 4.28
C ALA A 61 7.09 4.28 4.66
N ILE A 62 7.34 4.48 5.96
CA ILE A 62 8.45 5.31 6.44
C ILE A 62 9.80 4.66 6.10
N SER A 63 9.92 3.35 6.26
CA SER A 63 11.14 2.59 5.95
C SER A 63 11.54 2.71 4.49
N ILE A 64 10.60 2.68 3.53
CA ILE A 64 10.89 2.91 2.11
C ILE A 64 11.63 4.25 1.93
N ILE A 65 11.15 5.32 2.55
CA ILE A 65 11.74 6.66 2.43
C ILE A 65 13.11 6.72 3.11
N VAL A 66 13.21 6.25 4.35
CA VAL A 66 14.44 6.32 5.15
C VAL A 66 15.56 5.50 4.53
N PHE A 67 15.29 4.25 4.12
CA PHE A 67 16.30 3.43 3.46
C PHE A 67 16.73 3.99 2.11
N SER A 68 15.84 4.65 1.37
CA SER A 68 16.19 5.28 0.10
C SER A 68 17.26 6.37 0.22
N LEU A 69 17.34 7.03 1.38
CA LEU A 69 18.37 8.03 1.67
C LEU A 69 19.77 7.42 1.87
N VAL A 70 19.84 6.19 2.37
CA VAL A 70 21.12 5.60 2.81
C VAL A 70 21.55 4.37 2.00
N ILE A 71 20.67 3.79 1.20
CA ILE A 71 20.88 2.49 0.56
C ILE A 71 22.09 2.45 -0.36
N ASP A 72 22.38 3.54 -1.07
CA ASP A 72 23.55 3.66 -1.94
C ASP A 72 24.88 3.63 -1.14
N LYS A 73 24.84 3.95 0.16
CA LYS A 73 26.01 3.92 1.05
C LYS A 73 26.16 2.59 1.76
N ILE A 74 25.06 2.02 2.26
CA ILE A 74 25.08 0.74 2.98
C ILE A 74 25.11 -0.47 2.04
N GLY A 75 24.62 -0.29 0.80
CA GLY A 75 24.55 -1.31 -0.24
C GLY A 75 23.33 -2.22 -0.15
N TYR A 76 22.87 -2.72 -1.28
CA TYR A 76 21.68 -3.57 -1.38
C TYR A 76 21.79 -4.88 -0.61
N ARG A 77 23.02 -5.42 -0.46
CA ARG A 77 23.24 -6.65 0.33
C ARG A 77 22.94 -6.43 1.81
N ALA A 78 23.36 -5.31 2.39
CA ALA A 78 23.06 -4.98 3.78
C ALA A 78 21.57 -4.77 4.00
N ALA A 79 20.88 -4.09 3.07
CA ALA A 79 19.44 -3.92 3.09
C ALA A 79 18.70 -5.26 3.03
N MET A 80 19.14 -6.17 2.16
CA MET A 80 18.60 -7.54 2.06
C MET A 80 18.73 -8.31 3.40
N PHE A 81 19.91 -8.28 4.03
CA PHE A 81 20.09 -8.93 5.34
C PHE A 81 19.24 -8.29 6.42
N PHE A 82 19.16 -6.97 6.45
CA PHE A 82 18.33 -6.26 7.41
C PHE A 82 16.86 -6.66 7.26
N SER A 83 16.33 -6.68 6.04
CA SER A 83 14.94 -7.12 5.81
C SER A 83 14.69 -8.54 6.28
N PHE A 84 15.61 -9.47 6.02
CA PHE A 84 15.52 -10.84 6.50
C PHE A 84 15.52 -10.94 8.03
N ILE A 85 16.39 -10.18 8.71
CA ILE A 85 16.43 -10.11 10.18
C ILE A 85 15.10 -9.60 10.73
N CYS A 86 14.46 -8.63 10.05
CA CYS A 86 13.14 -8.13 10.43
C CYS A 86 12.06 -9.23 10.32
N TYR A 87 12.06 -10.02 9.24
CA TYR A 87 11.12 -11.15 9.11
C TYR A 87 11.35 -12.21 10.19
N ALA A 88 12.60 -12.55 10.48
CA ALA A 88 12.94 -13.47 11.56
C ALA A 88 12.53 -12.91 12.93
N GLY A 89 12.77 -11.63 13.19
CA GLY A 89 12.37 -10.95 14.42
C GLY A 89 10.85 -10.96 14.61
N TYR A 90 10.09 -10.68 13.56
CA TYR A 90 8.64 -10.83 13.59
C TYR A 90 8.20 -12.25 13.94
N ALA A 91 8.78 -13.25 13.27
CA ALA A 91 8.43 -14.65 13.53
C ALA A 91 8.69 -15.02 15.00
N VAL A 92 9.84 -14.64 15.56
CA VAL A 92 10.16 -14.89 16.97
C VAL A 92 9.15 -14.21 17.90
N LEU A 93 8.84 -12.94 17.69
CA LEU A 93 7.88 -12.21 18.54
C LEU A 93 6.45 -12.74 18.43
N ALA A 94 6.02 -13.13 17.23
CA ALA A 94 4.73 -13.75 17.02
C ALA A 94 4.62 -15.12 17.73
N LEU A 95 5.66 -15.96 17.64
CA LEU A 95 5.73 -17.23 18.37
C LEU A 95 5.75 -17.03 19.90
N MET A 96 6.46 -16.00 20.37
CA MET A 96 6.44 -15.63 21.80
C MET A 96 5.04 -15.18 22.24
N ALA A 97 4.34 -14.40 21.43
CA ALA A 97 2.97 -13.96 21.72
C ALA A 97 2.01 -15.15 21.81
N TYR A 98 2.10 -16.10 20.88
CA TYR A 98 1.34 -17.35 20.92
C TYR A 98 1.55 -18.11 22.22
N ASN A 99 2.82 -18.29 22.62
CA ASN A 99 3.16 -19.06 23.83
C ASN A 99 2.71 -18.38 25.12
N VAL A 100 2.69 -17.04 25.16
CA VAL A 100 2.28 -16.28 26.37
C VAL A 100 0.79 -16.48 26.67
N VAL A 101 -0.07 -16.54 25.64
CA VAL A 101 -1.53 -16.73 25.84
C VAL A 101 -1.94 -18.20 25.78
N GLY A 102 -1.08 -19.08 25.27
CA GLY A 102 -1.32 -20.52 25.16
C GLY A 102 -1.05 -21.33 26.45
N VAL A 103 -0.83 -20.66 27.59
CA VAL A 103 -0.65 -21.33 28.89
C VAL A 103 -1.99 -21.82 29.40
N GLU A 104 -2.09 -23.11 29.70
CA GLU A 104 -3.31 -23.71 30.24
C GLU A 104 -3.67 -23.12 31.62
N GLY A 105 -4.96 -22.94 31.87
CA GLY A 105 -5.47 -22.48 33.16
C GLY A 105 -5.34 -20.97 33.44
N LEU A 106 -5.06 -20.15 32.41
CA LEU A 106 -5.13 -18.69 32.53
C LEU A 106 -6.58 -18.21 32.59
N GLU A 107 -6.96 -17.56 33.67
CA GLU A 107 -8.30 -16.98 33.88
C GLU A 107 -8.19 -15.59 34.50
N GLY A 108 -9.25 -14.77 34.39
CA GLY A 108 -9.38 -13.48 35.03
C GLY A 108 -8.21 -12.53 34.74
N GLU A 109 -7.61 -11.96 35.80
CA GLU A 109 -6.52 -10.98 35.69
C GLU A 109 -5.26 -11.57 35.04
N ALA A 110 -4.98 -12.88 35.26
CA ALA A 110 -3.81 -13.53 34.68
C ALA A 110 -3.97 -13.69 33.16
N LEU A 111 -5.14 -14.01 32.65
CA LEU A 111 -5.45 -14.05 31.23
C LEU A 111 -5.34 -12.65 30.61
N ALA A 112 -5.93 -11.63 31.23
CA ALA A 112 -5.87 -10.26 30.73
C ALA A 112 -4.42 -9.74 30.67
N ALA A 113 -3.58 -10.06 31.65
CA ALA A 113 -2.15 -9.70 31.63
C ALA A 113 -1.39 -10.45 30.52
N ALA A 114 -1.68 -11.72 30.30
CA ALA A 114 -1.09 -12.51 29.21
C ALA A 114 -1.50 -11.97 27.83
N GLN A 115 -2.78 -11.63 27.66
CA GLN A 115 -3.30 -11.02 26.43
C GLN A 115 -2.63 -9.66 26.16
N ALA A 116 -2.56 -8.76 27.11
CA ALA A 116 -1.89 -7.46 26.98
C ALA A 116 -0.41 -7.61 26.59
N LYS A 117 0.29 -8.57 27.20
CA LYS A 117 1.68 -8.90 26.84
C LYS A 117 1.79 -9.45 25.42
N GLY A 118 0.87 -10.33 25.02
CA GLY A 118 0.78 -10.89 23.68
C GLY A 118 0.56 -9.81 22.62
N VAL A 119 -0.39 -8.89 22.86
CA VAL A 119 -0.65 -7.74 21.99
C VAL A 119 0.59 -6.85 21.85
N SER A 120 1.31 -6.57 22.96
CA SER A 120 2.55 -5.79 22.92
C SER A 120 3.62 -6.46 22.05
N LEU A 121 3.80 -7.78 22.17
CA LEU A 121 4.74 -8.55 21.35
C LEU A 121 4.34 -8.55 19.86
N LEU A 122 3.06 -8.71 19.55
CA LEU A 122 2.54 -8.65 18.17
C LEU A 122 2.69 -7.25 17.57
N THR A 123 2.45 -6.21 18.35
CA THR A 123 2.63 -4.81 17.90
C THR A 123 4.09 -4.53 17.58
N MET A 124 5.01 -4.90 18.49
CA MET A 124 6.44 -4.75 18.24
C MET A 124 6.90 -5.57 17.03
N GLY A 125 6.44 -6.83 16.93
CA GLY A 125 6.70 -7.69 15.78
C GLY A 125 6.18 -7.08 14.48
N SER A 126 4.99 -6.49 14.49
CA SER A 126 4.39 -5.83 13.34
C SER A 126 5.19 -4.61 12.88
N ILE A 127 5.69 -3.79 13.82
CA ILE A 127 6.56 -2.66 13.51
C ILE A 127 7.85 -3.14 12.84
N ILE A 128 8.50 -4.15 13.41
CA ILE A 128 9.73 -4.74 12.86
C ILE A 128 9.48 -5.32 11.46
N LEU A 129 8.37 -6.05 11.29
CA LEU A 129 7.95 -6.58 9.98
C LEU A 129 7.76 -5.46 8.95
N GLY A 130 7.10 -4.37 9.34
CA GLY A 130 6.91 -3.21 8.49
C GLY A 130 8.23 -2.58 8.05
N LEU A 131 9.20 -2.44 8.97
CA LEU A 131 10.55 -1.98 8.61
C LEU A 131 11.21 -2.91 7.58
N GLY A 132 11.07 -4.23 7.73
CA GLY A 132 11.56 -5.23 6.78
C GLY A 132 10.92 -5.10 5.41
N ASN A 133 9.59 -4.99 5.36
CA ASN A 133 8.82 -4.82 4.13
C ASN A 133 9.26 -3.56 3.36
N GLY A 134 9.41 -2.42 4.05
CA GLY A 134 9.84 -1.18 3.41
C GLY A 134 11.29 -1.22 2.93
N THR A 135 12.15 -1.95 3.64
CA THR A 135 13.53 -2.17 3.18
C THR A 135 13.59 -3.04 1.93
N VAL A 136 12.69 -4.06 1.81
CA VAL A 136 12.56 -4.84 0.56
C VAL A 136 12.22 -3.91 -0.60
N GLU A 137 11.18 -3.11 -0.49
CA GLU A 137 10.81 -2.14 -1.54
C GLU A 137 11.95 -1.16 -1.85
N ALA A 138 12.68 -0.71 -0.82
CA ALA A 138 13.78 0.23 -1.00
C ALA A 138 14.94 -0.34 -1.82
N PHE A 139 15.18 -1.66 -1.81
CA PHE A 139 16.26 -2.23 -2.61
C PHE A 139 15.81 -2.87 -3.92
N ILE A 140 14.64 -3.50 -4.01
CA ILE A 140 14.24 -4.22 -5.23
C ILE A 140 13.98 -3.28 -6.41
N ASN A 141 13.34 -2.14 -6.15
CA ASN A 141 12.98 -1.18 -7.20
C ASN A 141 14.21 -0.60 -7.92
N PRO A 142 15.20 0.01 -7.22
CA PRO A 142 16.39 0.55 -7.88
C PRO A 142 17.28 -0.54 -8.48
N VAL A 143 17.34 -1.74 -7.87
CA VAL A 143 18.07 -2.88 -8.44
C VAL A 143 17.50 -3.27 -9.79
N VAL A 144 16.18 -3.46 -9.89
CA VAL A 144 15.54 -3.88 -11.15
C VAL A 144 15.58 -2.76 -12.19
N ALA A 145 15.36 -1.50 -11.79
CA ALA A 145 15.48 -0.36 -12.69
C ALA A 145 16.89 -0.23 -13.29
N THR A 146 17.94 -0.54 -12.51
CA THR A 146 19.33 -0.53 -12.97
C THR A 146 19.65 -1.72 -13.87
N LEU A 147 19.21 -2.94 -13.51
CA LEU A 147 19.44 -4.14 -14.34
C LEU A 147 18.82 -4.02 -15.73
N PHE A 148 17.70 -3.33 -15.83
CA PHE A 148 16.92 -3.20 -17.07
C PHE A 148 16.77 -1.74 -17.49
N SER A 149 17.87 -1.00 -17.50
CA SER A 149 17.91 0.46 -17.75
C SER A 149 17.23 0.91 -19.05
N LYS A 150 17.18 0.05 -20.08
CA LYS A 150 16.54 0.34 -21.38
C LYS A 150 15.02 0.13 -21.40
N ASP A 151 14.48 -0.67 -20.47
CA ASP A 151 13.06 -1.06 -20.41
C ASP A 151 12.52 -0.97 -18.97
N LYS A 152 12.88 0.07 -18.23
CA LYS A 152 12.60 0.22 -16.78
C LYS A 152 11.12 0.00 -16.45
N THR A 153 10.23 0.71 -17.12
CA THR A 153 8.77 0.62 -16.88
C THR A 153 8.24 -0.80 -17.06
N LYS A 154 8.67 -1.51 -18.11
CA LYS A 154 8.28 -2.91 -18.36
C LYS A 154 8.70 -3.82 -17.22
N TRP A 155 9.99 -3.77 -16.83
CA TRP A 155 10.54 -4.69 -15.84
C TRP A 155 10.08 -4.37 -14.41
N LEU A 156 9.81 -3.11 -14.08
CA LEU A 156 9.16 -2.74 -12.83
C LEU A 156 7.73 -3.26 -12.76
N ASN A 157 6.97 -3.25 -13.88
CA ASN A 157 5.66 -3.88 -13.93
C ASN A 157 5.74 -5.40 -13.69
N ILE A 158 6.70 -6.09 -14.33
CA ILE A 158 6.90 -7.53 -14.12
C ILE A 158 7.34 -7.83 -12.68
N LEU A 159 8.26 -7.04 -12.11
CA LEU A 159 8.66 -7.15 -10.70
C LEU A 159 7.43 -7.06 -9.78
N HIS A 160 6.63 -6.02 -9.98
CA HIS A 160 5.45 -5.78 -9.16
C HIS A 160 4.28 -6.75 -9.41
N ALA A 161 4.39 -7.69 -10.37
CA ALA A 161 3.51 -8.86 -10.41
C ALA A 161 3.72 -9.79 -9.20
N GLY A 162 4.85 -9.67 -8.52
CA GLY A 162 5.15 -10.40 -7.27
C GLY A 162 4.17 -10.04 -6.13
N TRP A 163 3.74 -8.79 -6.02
CA TRP A 163 2.78 -8.39 -5.00
C TRP A 163 1.42 -9.08 -5.17
N PRO A 164 0.66 -8.91 -6.26
CA PRO A 164 -0.60 -9.62 -6.45
C PRO A 164 -0.39 -11.13 -6.54
N GLY A 165 0.74 -11.62 -7.06
CA GLY A 165 1.09 -13.04 -7.05
C GLY A 165 1.20 -13.60 -5.63
N GLY A 166 1.82 -12.87 -4.74
CA GLY A 166 1.89 -13.23 -3.32
C GLY A 166 0.51 -13.22 -2.63
N LEU A 167 -0.35 -12.25 -2.95
CA LEU A 167 -1.74 -12.23 -2.45
C LEU A 167 -2.54 -13.44 -2.94
N VAL A 168 -2.38 -13.83 -4.21
CA VAL A 168 -3.03 -15.02 -4.78
C VAL A 168 -2.56 -16.29 -4.08
N ILE A 169 -1.24 -16.51 -4.02
CA ILE A 169 -0.68 -17.73 -3.42
C ILE A 169 -0.99 -17.76 -1.92
N GLY A 170 -0.74 -16.66 -1.20
CA GLY A 170 -1.00 -16.55 0.23
C GLY A 170 -2.48 -16.72 0.57
N GLY A 171 -3.38 -16.11 -0.22
CA GLY A 171 -4.82 -16.26 -0.05
C GLY A 171 -5.32 -17.68 -0.30
N ILE A 172 -4.83 -18.34 -1.37
CA ILE A 172 -5.15 -19.75 -1.64
C ILE A 172 -4.65 -20.65 -0.50
N LEU A 173 -3.41 -20.47 -0.05
CA LEU A 173 -2.87 -21.26 1.06
C LEU A 173 -3.68 -21.04 2.35
N THR A 174 -4.07 -19.79 2.63
CA THR A 174 -4.90 -19.48 3.80
C THR A 174 -6.26 -20.19 3.75
N ILE A 175 -6.90 -20.28 2.58
CA ILE A 175 -8.17 -21.00 2.41
C ILE A 175 -7.95 -22.52 2.52
N LEU A 176 -6.92 -23.06 1.85
CA LEU A 176 -6.65 -24.50 1.85
C LEU A 176 -6.28 -25.05 3.24
N PHE A 177 -5.57 -24.26 4.02
CA PHE A 177 -5.16 -24.63 5.39
C PHE A 177 -6.07 -24.02 6.48
N GLY A 178 -7.23 -23.45 6.10
CA GLY A 178 -8.08 -22.66 6.99
C GLY A 178 -8.44 -23.37 8.30
N SER A 179 -8.81 -24.66 8.29
CA SER A 179 -9.08 -25.42 9.52
C SER A 179 -7.84 -25.56 10.42
N MET A 180 -6.69 -25.84 9.82
CA MET A 180 -5.43 -25.95 10.56
C MET A 180 -4.98 -24.59 11.11
N VAL A 181 -5.25 -23.49 10.39
CA VAL A 181 -4.94 -22.13 10.85
C VAL A 181 -5.81 -21.72 12.03
N VAL A 182 -7.06 -22.16 12.09
CA VAL A 182 -7.93 -21.92 13.26
C VAL A 182 -7.41 -22.66 14.49
N GLU A 183 -6.87 -23.86 14.31
CA GLU A 183 -6.25 -24.63 15.40
C GLU A 183 -4.88 -24.05 15.80
N ASP A 184 -4.06 -23.66 14.79
CA ASP A 184 -2.71 -23.14 15.01
C ASP A 184 -2.33 -22.08 13.95
N TRP A 185 -2.56 -20.81 14.27
CA TRP A 185 -2.26 -19.72 13.36
C TRP A 185 -0.75 -19.48 13.09
N ARG A 186 0.15 -20.13 13.83
CA ARG A 186 1.60 -20.07 13.56
C ARG A 186 1.95 -20.57 12.16
N ILE A 187 1.09 -21.38 11.55
CA ILE A 187 1.21 -21.83 10.15
C ILE A 187 1.36 -20.62 9.21
N LEU A 188 0.61 -19.53 9.44
CA LEU A 188 0.71 -18.31 8.62
C LEU A 188 2.04 -17.58 8.84
N VAL A 189 2.61 -17.64 10.04
CA VAL A 189 3.96 -17.11 10.30
C VAL A 189 5.02 -17.90 9.52
N TYR A 190 4.89 -19.21 9.47
CA TYR A 190 5.79 -20.06 8.67
C TYR A 190 5.65 -19.82 7.17
N PHE A 191 4.45 -19.53 6.68
CA PHE A 191 4.24 -19.15 5.27
C PHE A 191 4.99 -17.87 4.89
N ILE A 192 5.15 -16.92 5.81
CA ILE A 192 5.99 -15.73 5.58
C ILE A 192 7.47 -16.10 5.57
N ALA A 193 7.90 -16.99 6.48
CA ALA A 193 9.30 -17.38 6.60
C ALA A 193 9.83 -18.13 5.37
N ILE A 194 9.00 -18.94 4.70
CA ILE A 194 9.41 -19.73 3.52
C ILE A 194 9.98 -18.85 2.41
N PRO A 195 9.22 -17.90 1.81
CA PRO A 195 9.75 -17.05 0.76
C PRO A 195 10.87 -16.11 1.28
N ALA A 196 10.87 -15.75 2.58
CA ALA A 196 11.96 -14.99 3.17
C ALA A 196 13.30 -15.76 3.12
N VAL A 197 13.31 -17.02 3.47
CA VAL A 197 14.51 -17.88 3.35
C VAL A 197 14.89 -18.11 1.88
N ILE A 198 13.91 -18.28 1.00
CA ILE A 198 14.17 -18.49 -0.43
C ILE A 198 14.88 -17.28 -1.02
N TYR A 199 14.38 -16.04 -0.83
CA TYR A 199 15.06 -14.88 -1.39
C TYR A 199 16.45 -14.66 -0.78
N LEU A 200 16.62 -14.92 0.51
CA LEU A 200 17.93 -14.85 1.16
C LEU A 200 18.94 -15.80 0.47
N VAL A 201 18.57 -17.08 0.31
CA VAL A 201 19.41 -18.09 -0.35
C VAL A 201 19.74 -17.69 -1.79
N MET A 202 18.76 -17.14 -2.53
CA MET A 202 18.96 -16.67 -3.90
C MET A 202 19.92 -15.48 -3.96
N LEU A 203 19.80 -14.52 -3.04
CA LEU A 203 20.50 -13.24 -3.13
C LEU A 203 21.82 -13.17 -2.33
N ILE A 204 22.11 -14.14 -1.47
CA ILE A 204 23.28 -14.08 -0.58
C ILE A 204 24.62 -14.06 -1.32
N LYS A 205 24.72 -14.74 -2.47
CA LYS A 205 25.96 -14.90 -3.25
C LYS A 205 25.97 -14.11 -4.57
N VAL A 206 24.91 -13.35 -4.88
CA VAL A 206 24.83 -12.58 -6.13
C VAL A 206 25.65 -11.29 -6.05
N GLN A 207 26.02 -10.78 -7.21
CA GLN A 207 26.54 -9.43 -7.35
C GLN A 207 25.37 -8.50 -7.70
N PHE A 208 25.06 -7.58 -6.80
CA PHE A 208 24.08 -6.53 -7.07
C PHE A 208 24.66 -5.51 -8.04
N PRO A 209 23.83 -4.92 -8.94
CA PRO A 209 24.28 -3.85 -9.81
C PRO A 209 24.64 -2.60 -8.98
N VAL A 210 25.56 -1.80 -9.49
CA VAL A 210 25.78 -0.44 -8.97
C VAL A 210 24.65 0.43 -9.49
N ASN A 211 24.06 1.27 -8.62
CA ASN A 211 22.99 2.17 -9.05
C ASN A 211 23.45 3.08 -10.19
N GLU A 212 22.62 3.24 -11.22
CA GLU A 212 22.91 4.03 -12.42
C GLU A 212 23.43 5.45 -12.09
N ARG A 213 22.86 6.09 -11.06
CA ARG A 213 23.30 7.40 -10.55
C ARG A 213 24.76 7.35 -10.05
N VAL A 214 25.08 6.31 -9.27
CA VAL A 214 26.43 6.14 -8.69
C VAL A 214 27.44 5.86 -9.79
N GLU A 215 27.08 5.03 -10.76
CA GLU A 215 27.92 4.72 -11.92
C GLU A 215 28.19 5.96 -12.79
N ALA A 216 27.17 6.81 -12.99
CA ALA A 216 27.30 8.09 -13.70
C ALA A 216 28.08 9.15 -12.89
N GLY A 217 28.43 8.89 -11.62
CA GLY A 217 29.19 9.81 -10.78
C GLY A 217 28.37 10.97 -10.19
N ALA A 218 27.03 10.93 -10.29
CA ALA A 218 26.18 11.95 -9.67
C ALA A 218 26.33 11.95 -8.14
N SER A 219 26.60 13.11 -7.58
CA SER A 219 26.87 13.28 -6.15
C SER A 219 25.64 13.01 -5.28
N TYR A 220 25.87 12.70 -4.00
CA TYR A 220 24.78 12.54 -3.04
C TYR A 220 23.94 13.83 -2.89
N ARG A 221 24.59 14.98 -3.02
CA ARG A 221 23.90 16.28 -2.97
C ARG A 221 22.99 16.51 -4.19
N GLU A 222 23.42 16.10 -5.38
CA GLU A 222 22.58 16.16 -6.59
C GLU A 222 21.37 15.22 -6.45
N MET A 223 21.57 14.01 -5.93
CA MET A 223 20.47 13.08 -5.62
C MET A 223 19.43 13.74 -4.71
N LEU A 224 19.86 14.33 -3.60
CA LEU A 224 18.96 15.06 -2.70
C LEU A 224 18.33 16.27 -3.37
N GLY A 225 19.06 16.93 -4.27
CA GLY A 225 18.59 18.10 -5.03
C GLY A 225 17.46 17.78 -6.02
N GLU A 226 17.43 16.58 -6.60
CA GLU A 226 16.31 16.11 -7.44
C GLU A 226 14.99 16.09 -6.65
N PHE A 227 15.01 15.61 -5.41
CA PHE A 227 13.86 15.59 -4.52
C PHE A 227 13.58 16.99 -3.93
N GLY A 228 14.64 17.68 -3.48
CA GLY A 228 14.63 19.05 -3.02
C GLY A 228 13.83 19.34 -1.76
N ALA A 229 13.80 20.61 -1.37
CA ALA A 229 13.11 21.06 -0.16
C ALA A 229 11.58 20.83 -0.23
N LEU A 230 10.96 20.98 -1.40
CA LEU A 230 9.52 20.76 -1.55
C LEU A 230 9.16 19.27 -1.47
N GLY A 231 9.98 18.38 -2.03
CA GLY A 231 9.82 16.96 -1.86
C GLY A 231 9.98 16.54 -0.38
N ALA A 232 11.00 17.07 0.29
CA ALA A 232 11.21 16.85 1.73
C ALA A 232 10.05 17.41 2.57
N ALA A 233 9.44 18.53 2.17
CA ALA A 233 8.26 19.09 2.83
C ALA A 233 7.05 18.17 2.71
N LEU A 234 6.78 17.64 1.51
CA LEU A 234 5.66 16.73 1.27
C LEU A 234 5.84 15.40 2.02
N ALA A 235 6.99 14.75 1.85
CA ALA A 235 7.28 13.48 2.52
C ALA A 235 7.35 13.66 4.05
N GLY A 236 8.02 14.71 4.52
CA GLY A 236 8.13 15.05 5.94
C GLY A 236 6.78 15.34 6.58
N PHE A 237 5.90 16.07 5.89
CA PHE A 237 4.52 16.31 6.35
C PHE A 237 3.80 14.98 6.62
N LEU A 238 3.80 14.08 5.64
CA LEU A 238 3.13 12.78 5.77
C LEU A 238 3.77 11.93 6.89
N VAL A 239 5.11 11.87 6.94
CA VAL A 239 5.83 11.10 7.98
C VAL A 239 5.54 11.65 9.38
N PHE A 240 5.68 12.97 9.60
CA PHE A 240 5.50 13.52 10.94
C PHE A 240 4.03 13.56 11.38
N LYS A 241 3.08 13.72 10.44
CA LYS A 241 1.65 13.53 10.75
C LYS A 241 1.35 12.11 11.17
N GLN A 242 1.88 11.11 10.46
CA GLN A 242 1.72 9.70 10.84
C GLN A 242 2.31 9.42 12.23
N LEU A 243 3.54 9.87 12.48
CA LEU A 243 4.17 9.68 13.78
C LEU A 243 3.43 10.45 14.89
N GLY A 244 2.94 11.65 14.58
CA GLY A 244 2.11 12.43 15.49
C GLY A 244 0.83 11.70 15.90
N LEU A 245 0.15 11.04 14.96
CA LEU A 245 -1.04 10.21 15.24
C LEU A 245 -0.68 9.00 16.12
N VAL A 246 0.41 8.30 15.79
CA VAL A 246 0.84 7.09 16.54
C VAL A 246 1.30 7.40 17.96
N PHE A 247 2.07 8.49 18.13
CA PHE A 247 2.69 8.85 19.42
C PHE A 247 1.96 9.94 20.19
N GLY A 248 0.81 10.41 19.69
CA GLY A 248 0.04 11.45 20.35
C GLY A 248 0.75 12.81 20.42
N TRP A 249 1.60 13.15 19.42
CA TRP A 249 2.31 14.44 19.40
C TRP A 249 1.35 15.59 19.11
N SER A 250 1.60 16.73 19.76
CA SER A 250 0.89 17.95 19.43
C SER A 250 1.25 18.46 18.02
N ASP A 251 0.34 19.20 17.40
CA ASP A 251 0.59 19.82 16.09
C ASP A 251 1.84 20.73 16.11
N GLY A 252 2.14 21.39 17.23
CA GLY A 252 3.35 22.18 17.39
C GLY A 252 4.63 21.37 17.24
N VAL A 253 4.68 20.15 17.80
CA VAL A 253 5.82 19.22 17.63
C VAL A 253 5.92 18.74 16.19
N VAL A 254 4.81 18.34 15.59
CA VAL A 254 4.74 17.86 14.19
C VAL A 254 5.25 18.92 13.22
N TYR A 255 4.71 20.15 13.29
CA TYR A 255 5.11 21.22 12.37
C TYR A 255 6.50 21.78 12.70
N GLY A 256 6.93 21.75 13.98
CA GLY A 256 8.29 22.13 14.36
C GLY A 256 9.33 21.18 13.77
N LEU A 257 9.14 19.86 13.88
CA LEU A 257 10.01 18.85 13.27
C LEU A 257 10.02 18.95 11.75
N LEU A 258 8.85 19.19 11.14
CA LEU A 258 8.73 19.42 9.70
C LEU A 258 9.56 20.62 9.26
N ALA A 259 9.41 21.77 9.93
CA ALA A 259 10.13 22.99 9.59
C ALA A 259 11.66 22.81 9.70
N VAL A 260 12.14 22.21 10.78
CA VAL A 260 13.57 21.90 10.98
C VAL A 260 14.09 20.99 9.86
N THR A 261 13.34 19.93 9.53
CA THR A 261 13.74 18.98 8.48
C THR A 261 13.82 19.66 7.11
N VAL A 262 12.81 20.45 6.74
CA VAL A 262 12.75 21.13 5.44
C VAL A 262 13.85 22.18 5.32
N ILE A 263 14.10 22.96 6.39
CA ILE A 263 15.16 23.98 6.39
C ILE A 263 16.53 23.29 6.29
N ALA A 264 16.80 22.27 7.10
CA ALA A 264 18.08 21.56 7.08
C ALA A 264 18.33 20.88 5.74
N TYR A 265 17.32 20.17 5.20
CA TYR A 265 17.40 19.51 3.91
C TYR A 265 17.61 20.52 2.76
N GLY A 266 16.81 21.59 2.72
CA GLY A 266 16.90 22.64 1.72
C GLY A 266 18.23 23.40 1.76
N ALA A 267 18.74 23.71 2.96
CA ALA A 267 20.05 24.36 3.13
C ALA A 267 21.20 23.45 2.64
N TYR A 268 21.09 22.12 2.86
CA TYR A 268 22.09 21.16 2.40
C TYR A 268 22.05 20.98 0.88
N CYS A 269 20.88 20.66 0.30
CA CYS A 269 20.79 20.37 -1.13
C CYS A 269 20.76 21.64 -2.02
N ARG A 270 20.36 22.79 -1.48
CA ARG A 270 20.20 24.09 -2.17
C ARG A 270 19.32 23.98 -3.43
N SER A 271 18.26 23.17 -3.35
CA SER A 271 17.33 22.91 -4.42
C SER A 271 15.91 22.85 -3.89
N LEU A 272 14.95 23.38 -4.63
CA LEU A 272 13.53 23.23 -4.35
C LEU A 272 12.99 21.87 -4.80
N GLY A 273 13.73 21.15 -5.65
CA GLY A 273 13.35 19.90 -6.26
C GLY A 273 13.02 20.02 -7.75
N ARG A 274 13.07 18.89 -8.45
CA ARG A 274 12.77 18.85 -9.87
C ARG A 274 11.26 18.97 -10.10
N PRO A 275 10.78 19.97 -10.87
CA PRO A 275 9.34 20.25 -11.01
C PRO A 275 8.52 19.04 -11.46
N ILE A 276 9.06 18.25 -12.41
CA ILE A 276 8.36 17.05 -12.89
C ILE A 276 8.21 15.99 -11.79
N LEU A 277 9.23 15.79 -10.95
CA LEU A 277 9.16 14.84 -9.84
C LEU A 277 8.12 15.29 -8.81
N LEU A 278 8.11 16.58 -8.44
CA LEU A 278 7.13 17.12 -7.50
C LEU A 278 5.70 16.96 -8.04
N PHE A 279 5.51 17.20 -9.33
CA PHE A 279 4.22 17.00 -9.98
C PHE A 279 3.79 15.54 -9.98
N LEU A 280 4.72 14.60 -10.25
CA LEU A 280 4.46 13.17 -10.15
C LEU A 280 4.15 12.72 -8.71
N CYS A 281 4.80 13.31 -7.70
CA CYS A 281 4.46 13.08 -6.29
C CYS A 281 3.03 13.52 -5.94
N ILE A 282 2.57 14.64 -6.49
CA ILE A 282 1.18 15.09 -6.32
C ILE A 282 0.20 14.12 -6.98
N ILE A 283 0.50 13.64 -8.18
CA ILE A 283 -0.35 12.65 -8.87
C ILE A 283 -0.31 11.30 -8.14
N MET A 284 0.81 10.94 -7.52
CA MET A 284 0.94 9.67 -6.78
C MET A 284 -0.03 9.57 -5.61
N MET A 285 -0.42 10.68 -5.00
CA MET A 285 -1.36 10.68 -3.87
C MET A 285 -2.75 10.14 -4.28
N PRO A 286 -3.47 10.71 -5.26
CA PRO A 286 -4.74 10.14 -5.73
C PRO A 286 -4.55 8.79 -6.44
N LEU A 287 -3.39 8.53 -7.08
CA LEU A 287 -3.10 7.23 -7.69
C LEU A 287 -3.09 6.12 -6.64
N ALA A 288 -2.29 6.29 -5.59
CA ALA A 288 -2.18 5.30 -4.52
C ALA A 288 -3.53 5.09 -3.81
N THR A 289 -4.28 6.18 -3.57
CA THR A 289 -5.62 6.12 -3.00
C THR A 289 -6.59 5.36 -3.91
N THR A 290 -6.56 5.61 -5.22
CA THR A 290 -7.38 4.89 -6.20
C THR A 290 -7.01 3.42 -6.30
N GLU A 291 -5.71 3.06 -6.29
CA GLU A 291 -5.28 1.66 -6.42
C GLU A 291 -5.52 0.85 -5.15
N LEU A 292 -5.14 1.39 -3.98
CA LEU A 292 -5.13 0.65 -2.71
C LEU A 292 -6.31 0.99 -1.81
N GLY A 293 -6.73 2.26 -1.77
CA GLY A 293 -7.78 2.72 -0.86
C GLY A 293 -9.16 2.17 -1.19
N THR A 294 -9.42 1.85 -2.46
CA THR A 294 -10.72 1.30 -2.91
C THR A 294 -10.82 -0.22 -2.77
N ASP A 295 -9.72 -0.95 -2.54
CA ASP A 295 -9.75 -2.41 -2.41
C ASP A 295 -10.62 -2.89 -1.25
N GLY A 296 -10.56 -2.19 -0.13
CA GLY A 296 -11.41 -2.47 1.02
C GLY A 296 -12.89 -2.29 0.71
N ALA A 297 -13.25 -1.20 0.01
CA ALA A 297 -14.63 -0.93 -0.37
C ALA A 297 -15.18 -1.99 -1.33
N ILE A 298 -14.42 -2.41 -2.33
CA ILE A 298 -14.82 -3.45 -3.28
C ILE A 298 -14.98 -4.80 -2.58
N THR A 299 -14.05 -5.13 -1.68
CA THR A 299 -14.14 -6.37 -0.88
C THR A 299 -15.39 -6.38 -0.02
N GLY A 300 -15.71 -5.27 0.65
CA GLY A 300 -16.93 -5.12 1.44
C GLY A 300 -18.22 -5.30 0.61
N LEU A 301 -18.28 -4.76 -0.61
CA LEU A 301 -19.43 -4.95 -1.51
C LEU A 301 -19.65 -6.41 -1.91
N MET A 302 -18.56 -7.19 -2.00
CA MET A 302 -18.61 -8.59 -2.43
C MET A 302 -18.80 -9.58 -1.28
N GLU A 303 -18.65 -9.14 -0.03
CA GLU A 303 -18.70 -10.02 1.14
C GLU A 303 -20.05 -10.72 1.27
N GLU A 304 -21.13 -9.99 1.28
CA GLU A 304 -22.50 -10.52 1.42
C GLU A 304 -22.90 -11.45 0.25
N PRO A 305 -22.74 -11.05 -1.03
CA PRO A 305 -23.04 -11.93 -2.15
C PRO A 305 -22.23 -13.24 -2.15
N LEU A 306 -20.97 -13.19 -1.70
CA LEU A 306 -20.12 -14.39 -1.63
C LEU A 306 -20.54 -15.30 -0.47
N LYS A 307 -20.80 -14.75 0.72
CA LYS A 307 -21.31 -15.52 1.85
C LYS A 307 -22.66 -16.19 1.52
N ALA A 308 -23.57 -15.46 0.88
CA ALA A 308 -24.86 -16.00 0.43
C ALA A 308 -24.70 -17.15 -0.60
N ALA A 309 -23.62 -17.11 -1.41
CA ALA A 309 -23.26 -18.19 -2.33
C ALA A 309 -22.43 -19.32 -1.69
N GLY A 310 -22.22 -19.31 -0.37
CA GLY A 310 -21.38 -20.29 0.35
C GLY A 310 -19.90 -20.20 -0.04
N LYS A 311 -19.42 -19.02 -0.44
CA LYS A 311 -18.04 -18.80 -0.88
C LYS A 311 -17.26 -17.95 0.14
N HIS A 312 -15.96 -18.18 0.21
CA HIS A 312 -15.08 -17.43 1.10
C HIS A 312 -14.88 -15.97 0.63
N PRO A 313 -14.99 -14.94 1.50
CA PRO A 313 -14.84 -13.53 1.10
C PRO A 313 -13.49 -13.20 0.45
N LEU A 314 -12.39 -13.86 0.84
CA LEU A 314 -11.06 -13.68 0.24
C LEU A 314 -11.00 -13.98 -1.27
N LEU A 315 -11.98 -14.70 -1.83
CA LEU A 315 -11.99 -15.03 -3.27
C LEU A 315 -12.02 -13.78 -4.15
N VAL A 316 -12.60 -12.68 -3.70
CA VAL A 316 -12.57 -11.41 -4.45
C VAL A 316 -11.15 -10.88 -4.56
N LEU A 317 -10.43 -10.83 -3.45
CA LEU A 317 -9.06 -10.36 -3.42
C LEU A 317 -8.15 -11.27 -4.28
N ILE A 318 -8.31 -12.58 -4.16
CA ILE A 318 -7.58 -13.56 -5.00
C ILE A 318 -7.88 -13.33 -6.47
N TYR A 319 -9.16 -13.16 -6.84
CA TYR A 319 -9.59 -12.97 -8.22
C TYR A 319 -9.00 -11.69 -8.83
N THR A 320 -9.18 -10.55 -8.19
CA THR A 320 -8.66 -9.27 -8.68
C THR A 320 -7.13 -9.25 -8.71
N SER A 321 -6.48 -9.86 -7.72
CA SER A 321 -5.02 -10.00 -7.69
C SER A 321 -4.49 -10.92 -8.78
N ALA A 322 -5.22 -12.00 -9.14
CA ALA A 322 -4.85 -12.87 -10.24
C ALA A 322 -4.88 -12.12 -11.59
N ILE A 323 -5.90 -11.30 -11.83
CA ILE A 323 -5.98 -10.42 -13.00
C ILE A 323 -4.76 -9.49 -13.05
N MET A 324 -4.47 -8.81 -11.94
CA MET A 324 -3.33 -7.90 -11.85
C MET A 324 -2.00 -8.62 -12.12
N MET A 325 -1.79 -9.79 -11.54
CA MET A 325 -0.57 -10.59 -11.74
C MET A 325 -0.38 -10.94 -13.22
N ILE A 326 -1.40 -11.52 -13.85
CA ILE A 326 -1.33 -11.94 -15.26
C ILE A 326 -1.05 -10.75 -16.16
N LEU A 327 -1.77 -9.65 -16.00
CA LEU A 327 -1.62 -8.46 -16.83
C LEU A 327 -0.25 -7.79 -16.64
N ARG A 328 0.29 -7.76 -15.42
CA ARG A 328 1.64 -7.22 -15.14
C ARG A 328 2.74 -8.04 -15.82
N PHE A 329 2.61 -9.34 -15.93
CA PHE A 329 3.53 -10.16 -16.74
C PHE A 329 3.43 -9.83 -18.24
N CYS A 330 2.27 -9.40 -18.71
CA CYS A 330 2.02 -8.98 -20.09
C CYS A 330 2.33 -7.48 -20.33
N ALA A 331 2.98 -6.77 -19.41
CA ALA A 331 3.18 -5.32 -19.51
C ALA A 331 4.02 -4.88 -20.72
N GLY A 332 4.97 -5.71 -21.18
CA GLY A 332 5.90 -5.32 -22.26
C GLY A 332 5.20 -4.82 -23.53
N PRO A 333 4.34 -5.62 -24.19
CA PRO A 333 3.59 -5.18 -25.37
C PRO A 333 2.72 -3.96 -25.09
N VAL A 334 2.08 -3.89 -23.91
CA VAL A 334 1.16 -2.82 -23.52
C VAL A 334 1.89 -1.48 -23.37
N VAL A 335 3.01 -1.47 -22.62
CA VAL A 335 3.86 -0.28 -22.44
C VAL A 335 4.41 0.20 -23.78
N LYS A 336 4.83 -0.73 -24.66
CA LYS A 336 5.36 -0.38 -25.99
C LYS A 336 4.28 0.25 -26.88
N ALA A 337 3.04 -0.23 -26.81
CA ALA A 337 1.94 0.27 -27.62
C ALA A 337 1.42 1.65 -27.14
N LEU A 338 1.31 1.85 -25.83
CA LEU A 338 0.65 3.04 -25.23
C LEU A 338 1.62 4.10 -24.73
N THR A 339 2.91 3.82 -24.61
CA THR A 339 3.90 4.58 -23.83
C THR A 339 3.56 4.58 -22.32
N PRO A 340 4.50 4.88 -21.41
CA PRO A 340 4.19 4.88 -19.97
C PRO A 340 3.08 5.86 -19.57
N LEU A 341 3.12 7.10 -20.06
CA LEU A 341 2.10 8.11 -19.75
C LEU A 341 0.76 7.80 -20.41
N GLY A 342 0.75 7.28 -21.64
CA GLY A 342 -0.47 6.85 -22.33
C GLY A 342 -1.14 5.67 -21.62
N LEU A 343 -0.34 4.73 -21.08
CA LEU A 343 -0.85 3.63 -20.27
C LEU A 343 -1.50 4.14 -18.99
N LEU A 344 -0.85 5.05 -18.25
CA LEU A 344 -1.43 5.67 -17.05
C LEU A 344 -2.72 6.43 -17.35
N ALA A 345 -2.79 7.18 -18.46
CA ALA A 345 -4.00 7.88 -18.89
C ALA A 345 -5.13 6.90 -19.23
N THR A 346 -4.84 5.83 -19.96
CA THR A 346 -5.82 4.77 -20.30
C THR A 346 -6.33 4.10 -19.03
N CYS A 347 -5.46 3.74 -18.11
CA CYS A 347 -5.81 3.17 -16.81
C CYS A 347 -6.71 4.11 -15.99
N ALA A 348 -6.41 5.41 -15.96
CA ALA A 348 -7.23 6.40 -15.27
C ALA A 348 -8.64 6.49 -15.89
N GLY A 349 -8.76 6.49 -17.22
CA GLY A 349 -10.05 6.46 -17.91
C GLY A 349 -10.88 5.20 -17.60
N LEU A 350 -10.24 4.02 -17.63
CA LEU A 350 -10.90 2.76 -17.26
C LEU A 350 -11.28 2.72 -15.76
N ALA A 351 -10.47 3.33 -14.88
CA ALA A 351 -10.78 3.40 -13.44
C ALA A 351 -12.01 4.28 -13.17
N ILE A 352 -12.17 5.39 -13.89
CA ILE A 352 -13.38 6.23 -13.83
C ILE A 352 -14.60 5.38 -14.18
N ALA A 353 -14.56 4.67 -15.32
CA ALA A 353 -15.66 3.82 -15.75
C ALA A 353 -15.93 2.69 -14.75
N GLY A 354 -14.88 1.99 -14.28
CA GLY A 354 -15.01 0.87 -13.35
C GLY A 354 -15.62 1.29 -12.00
N LEU A 355 -15.14 2.38 -11.38
CA LEU A 355 -15.68 2.90 -10.12
C LEU A 355 -17.11 3.41 -10.28
N TYR A 356 -17.40 4.09 -11.39
CA TYR A 356 -18.75 4.55 -11.68
C TYR A 356 -19.72 3.39 -11.83
N LEU A 357 -19.35 2.33 -12.56
CA LEU A 357 -20.17 1.12 -12.68
C LEU A 357 -20.35 0.42 -11.33
N LEU A 358 -19.31 0.35 -10.49
CA LEU A 358 -19.40 -0.23 -9.16
C LEU A 358 -20.35 0.54 -8.24
N SER A 359 -20.50 1.85 -8.44
CA SER A 359 -21.35 2.68 -7.57
C SER A 359 -22.84 2.35 -7.60
N PHE A 360 -23.30 1.65 -8.64
CA PHE A 360 -24.69 1.20 -8.79
C PHE A 360 -24.81 -0.27 -9.21
N ALA A 361 -23.72 -1.04 -9.10
CA ALA A 361 -23.72 -2.45 -9.45
C ALA A 361 -24.58 -3.26 -8.47
N HIS A 362 -25.54 -4.03 -8.96
CA HIS A 362 -26.35 -4.95 -8.19
C HIS A 362 -26.21 -6.36 -8.73
N GLY A 363 -26.28 -7.32 -7.81
CA GLY A 363 -26.12 -8.73 -8.14
C GLY A 363 -24.68 -9.13 -8.48
N MET A 364 -24.35 -10.36 -8.13
CA MET A 364 -22.97 -10.87 -8.17
C MET A 364 -22.30 -10.72 -9.54
N VAL A 365 -23.01 -11.03 -10.63
CA VAL A 365 -22.45 -11.00 -11.99
C VAL A 365 -22.04 -9.58 -12.41
N PHE A 366 -22.89 -8.58 -12.14
CA PHE A 366 -22.60 -7.20 -12.53
C PHE A 366 -21.50 -6.59 -11.65
N ILE A 367 -21.50 -6.88 -10.34
CA ILE A 367 -20.42 -6.45 -9.43
C ILE A 367 -19.08 -7.06 -9.88
N PHE A 368 -19.04 -8.37 -10.21
CA PHE A 368 -17.81 -9.01 -10.72
C PHE A 368 -17.35 -8.40 -12.05
N ALA A 369 -18.26 -8.11 -12.97
CA ALA A 369 -17.91 -7.49 -14.24
C ALA A 369 -17.33 -6.08 -14.04
N ALA A 370 -17.95 -5.25 -13.19
CA ALA A 370 -17.46 -3.92 -12.86
C ALA A 370 -16.12 -3.96 -12.07
N ALA A 371 -15.98 -4.90 -11.12
CA ALA A 371 -14.74 -5.14 -10.39
C ALA A 371 -13.60 -5.63 -11.31
N THR A 372 -13.92 -6.44 -12.33
CA THR A 372 -12.95 -6.86 -13.36
C THR A 372 -12.45 -5.67 -14.15
N LEU A 373 -13.35 -4.82 -14.63
CA LEU A 373 -12.97 -3.60 -15.37
C LEU A 373 -12.08 -2.71 -14.52
N TYR A 374 -12.45 -2.51 -13.25
CA TYR A 374 -11.65 -1.74 -12.31
C TYR A 374 -10.31 -2.41 -11.99
N GLY A 375 -10.29 -3.72 -11.80
CA GLY A 375 -9.08 -4.51 -11.58
C GLY A 375 -8.09 -4.40 -12.74
N VAL A 376 -8.57 -4.44 -13.98
CA VAL A 376 -7.77 -4.18 -15.18
C VAL A 376 -7.23 -2.76 -15.17
N ALA A 377 -8.06 -1.78 -14.85
CA ALA A 377 -7.69 -0.37 -14.81
C ALA A 377 -6.54 -0.09 -13.84
N LYS A 378 -6.64 -0.56 -12.58
CA LYS A 378 -5.65 -0.29 -11.55
C LYS A 378 -4.35 -1.06 -11.69
N THR A 379 -4.31 -2.10 -12.54
CA THR A 379 -3.18 -3.03 -12.67
C THR A 379 -1.83 -2.35 -12.87
N TYR A 380 -1.78 -1.30 -13.69
CA TYR A 380 -0.53 -0.69 -14.14
C TYR A 380 -0.20 0.64 -13.44
N PHE A 381 -1.00 1.12 -12.51
CA PHE A 381 -0.81 2.43 -11.89
C PHE A 381 0.52 2.55 -11.18
N TRP A 382 0.70 1.78 -10.12
CA TRP A 382 1.88 1.85 -9.26
C TRP A 382 3.20 1.62 -10.01
N PRO A 383 3.41 0.46 -10.65
CA PRO A 383 4.69 0.15 -11.26
C PRO A 383 5.01 1.03 -12.47
N THR A 384 4.01 1.50 -13.21
CA THR A 384 4.23 2.40 -14.34
C THR A 384 4.60 3.80 -13.86
N MET A 385 4.02 4.29 -12.75
CA MET A 385 4.44 5.55 -12.13
C MET A 385 5.90 5.48 -11.67
N LEU A 386 6.31 4.38 -11.01
CA LEU A 386 7.72 4.15 -10.66
C LEU A 386 8.62 4.13 -11.90
N GLY A 387 8.15 3.51 -12.99
CA GLY A 387 8.83 3.52 -14.28
C GLY A 387 9.05 4.94 -14.79
N VAL A 388 8.00 5.77 -14.84
CA VAL A 388 8.08 7.17 -15.27
C VAL A 388 9.08 7.96 -14.42
N VAL A 389 9.05 7.80 -13.09
CA VAL A 389 10.00 8.48 -12.20
C VAL A 389 11.43 8.03 -12.47
N SER A 390 11.68 6.73 -12.62
CA SER A 390 13.02 6.22 -12.87
C SER A 390 13.56 6.61 -14.24
N GLU A 391 12.68 6.80 -15.23
CA GLU A 391 13.03 7.25 -16.58
C GLU A 391 13.24 8.77 -16.65
N GLN A 392 12.48 9.56 -15.88
CA GLN A 392 12.56 11.02 -15.94
C GLN A 392 13.48 11.65 -14.90
N CYS A 393 13.78 10.96 -13.79
CA CYS A 393 14.58 11.49 -12.68
C CYS A 393 15.73 10.53 -12.29
N PRO A 394 16.56 10.07 -13.25
CA PRO A 394 17.59 9.06 -12.96
C PRO A 394 18.69 9.57 -12.01
N LYS A 395 19.00 10.88 -11.96
CA LYS A 395 19.94 11.46 -10.99
C LYS A 395 19.51 11.28 -9.53
N GLY A 396 18.20 11.15 -9.29
CA GLY A 396 17.66 10.89 -7.97
C GLY A 396 17.82 9.45 -7.48
N GLY A 397 18.15 8.52 -8.36
CA GLY A 397 18.45 7.13 -8.04
C GLY A 397 17.39 6.46 -7.19
N ALA A 398 17.82 5.77 -6.13
CA ALA A 398 16.92 5.09 -5.20
C ALA A 398 15.99 6.05 -4.45
N LEU A 399 16.46 7.28 -4.14
CA LEU A 399 15.67 8.25 -3.38
C LEU A 399 14.38 8.63 -4.10
N THR A 400 14.45 9.10 -5.33
CA THR A 400 13.26 9.60 -6.05
C THR A 400 12.28 8.47 -6.35
N LEU A 401 12.80 7.30 -6.72
CA LEU A 401 12.02 6.11 -7.02
C LEU A 401 11.23 5.59 -5.80
N ASN A 402 11.88 5.58 -4.64
CA ASN A 402 11.27 5.04 -3.42
C ASN A 402 10.52 6.09 -2.60
N ALA A 403 10.94 7.37 -2.64
CA ALA A 403 10.23 8.42 -1.93
C ALA A 403 8.81 8.62 -2.48
N ILE A 404 8.62 8.55 -3.81
CA ILE A 404 7.27 8.62 -4.40
C ILE A 404 6.41 7.43 -3.95
N ALA A 405 6.98 6.22 -3.84
CA ALA A 405 6.28 5.05 -3.33
C ALA A 405 5.87 5.24 -1.85
N GLY A 406 6.79 5.73 -1.00
CA GLY A 406 6.51 6.04 0.40
C GLY A 406 5.46 7.13 0.58
N ILE A 407 5.50 8.19 -0.25
CA ILE A 407 4.45 9.24 -0.29
C ILE A 407 3.10 8.62 -0.63
N GLY A 408 3.04 7.76 -1.64
CA GLY A 408 1.80 7.06 -2.02
C GLY A 408 1.23 6.25 -0.86
N MET A 409 2.05 5.39 -0.24
CA MET A 409 1.63 4.54 0.88
C MET A 409 1.13 5.34 2.09
N LEU A 410 1.87 6.39 2.50
CA LEU A 410 1.46 7.25 3.61
C LEU A 410 0.17 8.01 3.28
N THR A 411 0.02 8.48 2.04
CA THR A 411 -1.20 9.18 1.63
C THR A 411 -2.43 8.31 1.75
N VAL A 412 -2.36 7.03 1.37
CA VAL A 412 -3.50 6.09 1.52
C VAL A 412 -3.97 6.03 2.97
N GLY A 413 -3.04 5.90 3.92
CA GLY A 413 -3.38 5.79 5.34
C GLY A 413 -3.86 7.10 5.97
N ILE A 414 -3.20 8.22 5.64
CA ILE A 414 -3.41 9.50 6.34
C ILE A 414 -4.55 10.33 5.73
N ILE A 415 -4.65 10.32 4.39
CA ILE A 415 -5.56 11.20 3.65
C ILE A 415 -6.58 10.40 2.85
N GLY A 416 -6.11 9.46 2.03
CA GLY A 416 -6.92 8.83 0.99
C GLY A 416 -8.02 7.93 1.53
N GLY A 417 -7.67 6.98 2.40
CA GLY A 417 -8.63 6.09 3.06
C GLY A 417 -9.67 6.86 3.88
N PRO A 418 -9.24 7.76 4.80
CA PRO A 418 -10.16 8.62 5.54
C PRO A 418 -11.04 9.50 4.65
N LEU A 419 -10.53 10.01 3.54
CA LEU A 419 -11.31 10.80 2.58
C LEU A 419 -12.40 9.96 1.90
N ILE A 420 -12.07 8.73 1.48
CA ILE A 420 -13.07 7.79 0.92
C ILE A 420 -14.12 7.47 1.99
N GLY A 421 -13.70 7.17 3.21
CA GLY A 421 -14.59 6.92 4.35
C GLY A 421 -15.54 8.10 4.58
N LYS A 422 -15.02 9.33 4.63
CA LYS A 422 -15.85 10.52 4.75
C LYS A 422 -16.85 10.67 3.60
N MET A 423 -16.44 10.43 2.35
CA MET A 423 -17.36 10.50 1.20
C MET A 423 -18.49 9.49 1.32
N GLN A 424 -18.23 8.31 1.91
CA GLN A 424 -19.23 7.29 2.17
C GLN A 424 -20.17 7.70 3.30
N GLU A 425 -19.64 8.23 4.41
CA GLU A 425 -20.43 8.71 5.55
C GLU A 425 -21.30 9.92 5.16
N ASP A 426 -20.73 10.93 4.47
CA ASP A 426 -21.50 12.07 3.95
C ASP A 426 -22.67 11.62 3.05
N SER A 427 -22.47 10.57 2.25
CA SER A 427 -23.53 10.02 1.40
C SER A 427 -24.57 9.25 2.21
N ALA A 428 -24.16 8.51 3.23
CA ALA A 428 -25.05 7.78 4.13
C ALA A 428 -25.94 8.73 4.94
N VAL A 429 -25.34 9.75 5.55
CA VAL A 429 -26.09 10.77 6.33
C VAL A 429 -27.06 11.54 5.43
N ALA A 430 -26.64 11.93 4.22
CA ALA A 430 -27.53 12.60 3.26
C ALA A 430 -28.74 11.73 2.88
N ALA A 431 -28.51 10.43 2.60
CA ALA A 431 -29.57 9.50 2.25
C ALA A 431 -30.53 9.23 3.44
N LEU A 432 -30.02 9.15 4.65
CA LEU A 432 -30.83 9.04 5.86
C LEU A 432 -31.65 10.31 6.10
N THR A 433 -31.07 11.49 5.92
CA THR A 433 -31.78 12.77 6.05
C THR A 433 -32.93 12.88 5.05
N GLU A 434 -32.78 12.34 3.84
CA GLU A 434 -33.82 12.34 2.81
C GLU A 434 -34.94 11.32 3.10
N LYS A 435 -34.57 10.10 3.57
CA LYS A 435 -35.51 8.98 3.66
C LYS A 435 -36.06 8.72 5.08
N LYS A 436 -35.31 9.11 6.12
CA LYS A 436 -35.56 8.81 7.54
C LYS A 436 -35.03 9.94 8.42
N ALA A 437 -35.50 11.17 8.19
CA ALA A 437 -35.04 12.38 8.89
C ALA A 437 -35.20 12.30 10.42
N ASP A 438 -36.21 11.59 10.88
CA ASP A 438 -36.56 11.37 12.30
C ASP A 438 -35.53 10.53 13.07
N VAL A 439 -34.77 9.69 12.38
CA VAL A 439 -33.78 8.77 12.97
C VAL A 439 -32.36 9.33 12.95
N VAL A 440 -32.06 10.30 12.07
CA VAL A 440 -30.69 10.77 11.80
C VAL A 440 -29.94 11.18 13.08
N GLU A 441 -30.55 12.03 13.92
CA GLU A 441 -29.89 12.52 15.15
C GLU A 441 -29.60 11.38 16.14
N SER A 442 -30.48 10.34 16.18
CA SER A 442 -30.32 9.21 17.09
C SER A 442 -29.23 8.23 16.65
N VAL A 443 -28.93 8.12 15.34
CA VAL A 443 -27.98 7.13 14.79
C VAL A 443 -26.69 7.73 14.28
N THR A 444 -26.47 9.04 14.44
CA THR A 444 -25.23 9.69 14.00
C THR A 444 -24.36 10.11 15.18
N ARG A 445 -23.08 10.36 14.86
CA ARG A 445 -22.09 10.96 15.75
C ARG A 445 -21.19 11.91 14.98
N ASP A 446 -20.66 12.92 15.67
CA ASP A 446 -19.60 13.74 15.11
C ASP A 446 -18.25 13.02 15.21
N ASP A 447 -17.50 13.08 14.13
CA ASP A 447 -16.16 12.50 14.02
C ASP A 447 -15.23 13.49 13.32
N LYS A 448 -13.93 13.23 13.30
CA LYS A 448 -12.96 14.09 12.64
C LYS A 448 -11.79 13.33 12.09
N TYR A 449 -11.23 13.84 11.00
CA TYR A 449 -10.05 13.33 10.35
C TYR A 449 -9.10 14.49 10.02
N ILE A 450 -8.01 14.20 9.32
CA ILE A 450 -6.93 15.18 9.08
C ILE A 450 -7.38 16.47 8.35
N LEU A 451 -8.45 16.39 7.52
CA LEU A 451 -8.97 17.54 6.76
C LEU A 451 -10.18 18.23 7.43
N GLY A 452 -10.58 17.79 8.63
CA GLY A 452 -11.67 18.43 9.39
C GLY A 452 -12.67 17.47 10.00
N GLY A 453 -13.74 18.04 10.58
CA GLY A 453 -14.85 17.27 11.17
C GLY A 453 -15.83 16.77 10.11
N TYR A 454 -16.56 15.72 10.43
CA TYR A 454 -17.68 15.19 9.64
C TYR A 454 -18.66 14.44 10.56
N THR A 455 -19.87 14.20 10.08
CA THR A 455 -20.86 13.39 10.78
C THR A 455 -20.83 11.98 10.20
N ALA A 456 -20.75 10.97 11.05
CA ALA A 456 -20.74 9.55 10.70
C ALA A 456 -21.97 8.83 11.24
N VAL A 457 -22.37 7.74 10.58
CA VAL A 457 -23.38 6.82 11.09
C VAL A 457 -22.73 5.92 12.15
N ASP A 458 -23.34 5.84 13.31
CA ASP A 458 -22.91 5.04 14.44
C ASP A 458 -23.54 3.65 14.38
N ALA A 459 -22.74 2.63 14.11
CA ALA A 459 -23.22 1.26 13.96
C ALA A 459 -23.89 0.71 15.24
N ASP A 460 -23.38 1.08 16.42
CA ASP A 460 -23.92 0.62 17.70
C ASP A 460 -25.29 1.25 17.96
N LYS A 461 -25.46 2.53 17.62
CA LYS A 461 -26.75 3.21 17.73
C LYS A 461 -27.76 2.65 16.73
N VAL A 462 -27.33 2.30 15.50
CA VAL A 462 -28.19 1.63 14.52
C VAL A 462 -28.61 0.26 15.03
N ALA A 463 -27.69 -0.51 15.61
CA ALA A 463 -28.00 -1.84 16.18
C ALA A 463 -28.95 -1.77 17.42
N ALA A 464 -28.99 -0.63 18.10
CA ALA A 464 -29.90 -0.41 19.23
C ALA A 464 -31.35 -0.05 18.82
N LEU A 465 -31.62 0.21 17.54
CA LEU A 465 -32.97 0.44 17.01
C LEU A 465 -33.79 -0.86 17.02
N PRO A 466 -35.13 -0.77 16.95
CA PRO A 466 -35.98 -1.94 16.69
C PRO A 466 -35.51 -2.68 15.42
N GLU A 467 -35.57 -4.01 15.46
CA GLU A 467 -34.98 -4.88 14.42
C GLU A 467 -35.37 -4.49 12.97
N ALA A 468 -36.68 -4.20 12.76
CA ALA A 468 -37.17 -3.78 11.43
C ALA A 468 -36.59 -2.42 10.99
N GLU A 469 -36.46 -1.48 11.92
CA GLU A 469 -35.92 -0.14 11.64
C GLU A 469 -34.42 -0.17 11.45
N SER A 470 -33.70 -0.95 12.26
CA SER A 470 -32.27 -1.20 12.13
C SER A 470 -31.93 -1.80 10.75
N ALA A 471 -32.72 -2.78 10.28
CA ALA A 471 -32.54 -3.38 8.96
C ALA A 471 -32.78 -2.35 7.83
N GLU A 472 -33.84 -1.54 7.92
CA GLU A 472 -34.15 -0.51 6.92
C GLU A 472 -33.05 0.57 6.87
N VAL A 473 -32.61 1.08 8.03
CA VAL A 473 -31.51 2.04 8.14
C VAL A 473 -30.21 1.43 7.58
N GLY A 474 -29.92 0.18 7.91
CA GLY A 474 -28.76 -0.56 7.40
C GLY A 474 -28.71 -0.63 5.87
N GLU A 475 -29.85 -0.94 5.22
CA GLU A 475 -29.93 -0.99 3.75
C GLU A 475 -29.77 0.39 3.10
N ILE A 476 -30.34 1.45 3.69
CA ILE A 476 -30.14 2.83 3.20
C ILE A 476 -28.66 3.21 3.27
N VAL A 477 -28.02 2.97 4.42
CA VAL A 477 -26.60 3.27 4.64
C VAL A 477 -25.71 2.50 3.65
N LYS A 478 -25.94 1.20 3.49
CA LYS A 478 -25.17 0.34 2.58
C LYS A 478 -25.27 0.82 1.14
N SER A 479 -26.50 1.07 0.66
CA SER A 479 -26.72 1.59 -0.71
C SER A 479 -26.07 2.95 -0.92
N ALA A 480 -26.15 3.85 0.07
CA ALA A 480 -25.55 5.17 -0.01
C ALA A 480 -24.01 5.11 0.00
N LYS A 481 -23.41 4.27 0.83
CA LYS A 481 -21.96 4.03 0.85
C LYS A 481 -21.46 3.45 -0.47
N GLN A 482 -22.23 2.57 -1.10
CA GLN A 482 -21.92 2.07 -2.44
C GLN A 482 -21.97 3.19 -3.48
N SER A 483 -23.04 4.01 -3.48
CA SER A 483 -23.20 5.11 -4.44
C SER A 483 -22.08 6.16 -4.32
N ALA A 484 -21.47 6.31 -3.14
CA ALA A 484 -20.35 7.21 -2.91
C ALA A 484 -19.11 6.87 -3.76
N LEU A 485 -18.98 5.62 -4.27
CA LEU A 485 -17.90 5.25 -5.20
C LEU A 485 -17.91 6.13 -6.47
N ALA A 486 -19.09 6.64 -6.89
CA ALA A 486 -19.16 7.60 -7.98
C ALA A 486 -18.39 8.90 -7.64
N LYS A 487 -18.41 9.36 -6.39
CA LYS A 487 -17.66 10.55 -5.95
C LYS A 487 -16.15 10.29 -5.93
N VAL A 488 -15.73 9.06 -5.65
CA VAL A 488 -14.30 8.65 -5.65
C VAL A 488 -13.69 8.78 -7.05
N THR A 489 -14.49 8.74 -8.11
CA THR A 489 -14.02 8.93 -9.49
C THR A 489 -13.33 10.28 -9.73
N ILE A 490 -13.51 11.26 -8.84
CA ILE A 490 -12.80 12.55 -8.91
C ILE A 490 -11.27 12.36 -8.89
N MET A 491 -10.78 11.33 -8.19
CA MET A 491 -9.35 11.03 -8.10
C MET A 491 -8.78 10.58 -9.45
N PRO A 492 -9.26 9.53 -10.11
CA PRO A 492 -8.76 9.16 -11.42
C PRO A 492 -9.12 10.19 -12.51
N MET A 493 -10.17 11.02 -12.35
CA MET A 493 -10.43 12.15 -13.26
C MET A 493 -9.31 13.21 -13.16
N PHE A 494 -8.89 13.56 -11.94
CA PHE A 494 -7.74 14.45 -11.74
C PHE A 494 -6.46 13.85 -12.34
N MET A 495 -6.21 12.55 -12.08
CA MET A 495 -5.06 11.84 -12.65
C MET A 495 -5.07 11.88 -14.17
N LEU A 496 -6.22 11.59 -14.79
CA LEU A 496 -6.37 11.63 -16.26
C LEU A 496 -6.05 12.99 -16.83
N ALA A 497 -6.57 14.06 -16.23
CA ALA A 497 -6.28 15.43 -16.63
C ALA A 497 -4.76 15.73 -16.53
N CYS A 498 -4.11 15.32 -15.43
CA CYS A 498 -2.68 15.49 -15.25
C CYS A 498 -1.86 14.68 -16.29
N TYR A 499 -2.23 13.43 -16.57
CA TYR A 499 -1.53 12.62 -17.58
C TYR A 499 -1.71 13.18 -18.99
N ILE A 500 -2.89 13.66 -19.35
CA ILE A 500 -3.11 14.36 -20.63
C ILE A 500 -2.21 15.61 -20.70
N GLY A 501 -2.15 16.39 -19.63
CA GLY A 501 -1.25 17.56 -19.54
C GLY A 501 0.22 17.17 -19.74
N LEU A 502 0.70 16.08 -19.10
CA LEU A 502 2.07 15.57 -19.29
C LEU A 502 2.32 15.06 -20.72
N ILE A 503 1.35 14.35 -21.32
CA ILE A 503 1.46 13.89 -22.70
C ILE A 503 1.61 15.06 -23.66
N LEU A 504 0.79 16.10 -23.50
CA LEU A 504 0.87 17.32 -24.30
C LEU A 504 2.20 18.06 -24.08
N PHE A 505 2.65 18.17 -22.83
CA PHE A 505 3.94 18.76 -22.48
C PHE A 505 5.10 18.03 -23.15
N PHE A 506 5.15 16.69 -23.08
CA PHE A 506 6.21 15.94 -23.74
C PHE A 506 6.08 15.98 -25.27
N LYS A 507 4.87 15.95 -25.82
CA LYS A 507 4.64 16.07 -27.26
C LYS A 507 5.18 17.39 -27.80
N SER A 508 5.00 18.52 -27.09
CA SER A 508 5.56 19.83 -27.48
C SER A 508 7.09 19.86 -27.45
N ARG A 509 7.73 18.88 -26.78
CA ARG A 509 9.18 18.78 -26.65
C ARG A 509 9.80 17.61 -27.48
N GLY A 510 9.09 17.09 -28.45
CA GLY A 510 9.58 16.04 -29.35
C GLY A 510 9.27 14.62 -28.91
N GLY A 511 8.30 14.44 -27.96
CA GLY A 511 7.82 13.16 -27.47
C GLY A 511 8.42 12.73 -26.14
N TYR A 512 7.79 11.71 -25.52
CA TYR A 512 8.30 11.12 -24.29
C TYR A 512 9.57 10.30 -24.57
N LYS A 513 10.65 10.64 -23.86
CA LYS A 513 11.93 9.90 -23.91
C LYS A 513 12.48 9.77 -22.50
N ALA A 514 13.08 8.63 -22.20
CA ALA A 514 13.85 8.45 -20.96
C ALA A 514 15.05 9.37 -20.95
N VAL A 515 15.36 9.94 -19.80
CA VAL A 515 16.59 10.74 -19.59
C VAL A 515 17.75 9.77 -19.37
N GLU A 516 18.76 9.85 -20.23
CA GLU A 516 20.01 9.10 -20.07
C GLU A 516 21.01 9.93 -19.24
N LEU A 517 21.72 9.26 -18.35
CA LEU A 517 22.84 9.88 -17.60
C LEU A 517 24.12 9.65 -18.40
N ASP A 518 24.61 10.72 -19.04
CA ASP A 518 25.89 10.67 -19.71
C ASP A 518 27.05 10.67 -18.70
N SER A 519 28.02 9.77 -18.88
CA SER A 519 29.27 9.75 -18.12
C SER A 519 30.20 10.96 -18.41
N SER A 520 29.76 11.84 -19.30
CA SER A 520 30.49 13.04 -19.73
C SER A 520 30.22 14.30 -18.89
N ASP A 521 29.29 14.25 -17.94
CA ASP A 521 29.01 15.34 -16.97
C ASP A 521 30.03 15.36 -15.79
N LYS A 522 31.26 14.85 -16.01
CA LYS A 522 32.37 14.92 -15.04
C LYS A 522 33.09 16.24 -15.08
#